data_0b598eccedc11c47c7526144b42d6482
#
_entry.id   0b598eccedc11c47c7526144b42d6482
#
_cell.length_a   1.000
_cell.length_b   1.000
_cell.length_c   1.000
_cell.angle_alpha   90.00
_cell.angle_beta   90.00
_cell.angle_gamma   90.00
#
_symmetry.space_group_name_H-M   'P 1'
#
loop_
_entity.id
_entity.type
_entity.pdbx_description
1 polymer ?
#
loop_
_entity_poly.entity_id
_entity_poly.type
_entity_poly.pdbx_seq_one_letter_code
_entity_poly.pdbx_strand_id
1 'polypeptide(L)'
;MITLGTIFGQLYLQKFVEKDNEELLSKSKYLLLITKINKITLYILIGNLGIVILSVMILSNFSIINLLLANNISVIVSSYLLGSFGFKFLIWYFERRNSIIILLYGLGFIFFAFCNFIIFMSDNFLLIEKPLLITPSMSIIYPDVQDNIFGYITKYWVYLHTLSFIMLLIASYLLLSHYSEKINRYKLIFILTLVFIIYITGKLDSYNILEISDDDENLFFYYIFQSLINTVGGVIFGYSFWIVANKLELDNPIRRYLIMTAIGFIIIYTVTQTTVIATAYPPYGLPSLSFIISSIYLVNFGLYSSAISLSHDVQLRNKIRTLTVTHKSLLGNIGQAQMTSELQKAITDVKDIVDKEEQELKEKTGIESTLTEENVEDYMEQVLQELMKSKNKSKPNS
;
A
#
# COMPACT_ATOMS: atom_id res chain seq x y z
N MET A 1 -1.53 -20.36 21.07
CA MET A 1 -2.86 -19.73 21.30
C MET A 1 -2.92 -18.29 20.77
N ILE A 2 -2.04 -17.40 21.20
CA ILE A 2 -2.06 -15.97 20.78
C ILE A 2 -1.97 -15.82 19.25
N THR A 3 -1.06 -16.55 18.59
CA THR A 3 -0.85 -16.47 17.13
C THR A 3 -2.08 -16.88 16.33
N LEU A 4 -2.74 -17.98 16.71
CA LEU A 4 -4.00 -18.38 16.09
C LEU A 4 -5.07 -17.31 16.30
N GLY A 5 -5.18 -16.79 17.52
CA GLY A 5 -6.13 -15.73 17.85
C GLY A 5 -5.90 -14.45 17.00
N THR A 6 -4.65 -14.06 16.75
CA THR A 6 -4.33 -12.89 15.91
C THR A 6 -4.72 -13.09 14.45
N ILE A 7 -4.41 -14.25 13.85
CA ILE A 7 -4.76 -14.53 12.45
C ILE A 7 -6.27 -14.70 12.27
N PHE A 8 -6.95 -15.36 13.21
CA PHE A 8 -8.41 -15.43 13.19
C PHE A 8 -9.07 -14.07 13.39
N GLY A 9 -8.50 -13.20 14.24
CA GLY A 9 -8.94 -11.82 14.39
C GLY A 9 -8.83 -11.04 13.08
N GLN A 10 -7.75 -11.22 12.31
CA GLN A 10 -7.58 -10.60 10.99
C GLN A 10 -8.59 -11.12 9.97
N LEU A 11 -8.87 -12.42 9.93
CA LEU A 11 -9.92 -12.99 9.07
C LEU A 11 -11.31 -12.48 9.46
N TYR A 12 -11.58 -12.33 10.74
CA TYR A 12 -12.84 -11.76 11.23
C TYR A 12 -12.98 -10.29 10.81
N LEU A 13 -11.94 -9.48 10.98
CA LEU A 13 -11.90 -8.08 10.51
C LEU A 13 -12.11 -8.00 9.00
N GLN A 14 -11.45 -8.87 8.23
CA GLN A 14 -11.64 -8.91 6.79
C GLN A 14 -13.09 -9.26 6.43
N LYS A 15 -13.69 -10.27 7.06
CA LYS A 15 -15.09 -10.64 6.83
C LYS A 15 -16.04 -9.50 7.17
N PHE A 16 -15.76 -8.75 8.24
CA PHE A 16 -16.51 -7.56 8.61
C PHE A 16 -16.41 -6.48 7.53
N VAL A 17 -15.18 -6.17 7.05
CA VAL A 17 -14.96 -5.23 5.94
C VAL A 17 -15.66 -5.68 4.66
N GLU A 18 -15.61 -6.96 4.31
CA GLU A 18 -16.32 -7.53 3.15
C GLU A 18 -17.84 -7.29 3.25
N LYS A 19 -18.44 -7.60 4.40
CA LYS A 19 -19.88 -7.47 4.62
C LYS A 19 -20.36 -6.02 4.56
N ASP A 20 -19.63 -5.11 5.19
CA ASP A 20 -19.99 -3.68 5.21
C ASP A 20 -19.81 -2.99 3.84
N ASN A 21 -19.06 -3.60 2.92
CA ASN A 21 -18.69 -3.01 1.63
C ASN A 21 -19.03 -3.93 0.44
N GLU A 22 -20.03 -4.78 0.57
CA GLU A 22 -20.42 -5.77 -0.46
C GLU A 22 -20.76 -5.08 -1.80
N GLU A 23 -21.44 -3.94 -1.75
CA GLU A 23 -21.77 -3.16 -2.94
C GLU A 23 -20.53 -2.60 -3.66
N LEU A 24 -19.53 -2.10 -2.92
CA LEU A 24 -18.28 -1.61 -3.50
C LEU A 24 -17.43 -2.75 -4.09
N LEU A 25 -17.40 -3.89 -3.42
CA LEU A 25 -16.70 -5.08 -3.88
C LEU A 25 -17.30 -5.62 -5.17
N SER A 26 -18.63 -5.57 -5.33
CA SER A 26 -19.30 -5.99 -6.57
C SER A 26 -19.00 -5.06 -7.75
N LYS A 27 -18.80 -3.77 -7.50
CA LYS A 27 -18.52 -2.76 -8.52
C LYS A 27 -17.04 -2.73 -8.95
N SER A 28 -16.11 -3.20 -8.13
CA SER A 28 -14.68 -3.09 -8.40
C SER A 28 -13.97 -4.45 -8.45
N LYS A 29 -13.59 -4.87 -9.64
CA LYS A 29 -12.76 -6.09 -9.84
C LYS A 29 -11.43 -6.01 -9.07
N TYR A 30 -10.83 -4.83 -8.96
CA TYR A 30 -9.58 -4.63 -8.23
C TYR A 30 -9.76 -4.87 -6.72
N LEU A 31 -10.77 -4.26 -6.08
CA LEU A 31 -11.05 -4.50 -4.66
C LEU A 31 -11.33 -5.97 -4.37
N LEU A 32 -12.11 -6.60 -5.22
CA LEU A 32 -12.42 -8.03 -5.10
C LEU A 32 -11.15 -8.89 -5.20
N LEU A 33 -10.24 -8.55 -6.12
CA LEU A 33 -8.97 -9.26 -6.29
C LEU A 33 -8.08 -9.13 -5.05
N ILE A 34 -7.83 -7.92 -4.55
CA ILE A 34 -6.97 -7.73 -3.38
C ILE A 34 -7.56 -8.39 -2.13
N THR A 35 -8.89 -8.36 -1.98
CA THR A 35 -9.59 -9.01 -0.88
C THR A 35 -9.44 -10.54 -0.94
N LYS A 36 -9.57 -11.13 -2.14
CA LYS A 36 -9.34 -12.58 -2.34
C LYS A 36 -7.88 -12.96 -2.07
N ILE A 37 -6.92 -12.18 -2.59
CA ILE A 37 -5.49 -12.43 -2.36
C ILE A 37 -5.18 -12.40 -0.87
N ASN A 38 -5.60 -11.37 -0.14
CA ASN A 38 -5.38 -11.28 1.31
C ASN A 38 -5.96 -12.49 2.04
N LYS A 39 -7.18 -12.87 1.73
CA LYS A 39 -7.88 -14.01 2.34
C LYS A 39 -7.17 -15.34 2.09
N ILE A 40 -6.81 -15.62 0.84
CA ILE A 40 -6.07 -16.82 0.47
C ILE A 40 -4.72 -16.88 1.20
N THR A 41 -4.00 -15.76 1.24
CA THR A 41 -2.71 -15.71 1.93
C THR A 41 -2.83 -15.95 3.42
N LEU A 42 -3.85 -15.40 4.09
CA LEU A 42 -4.12 -15.69 5.50
C LEU A 42 -4.43 -17.17 5.74
N TYR A 43 -5.20 -17.84 4.86
CA TYR A 43 -5.43 -19.28 4.96
C TYR A 43 -4.15 -20.10 4.77
N ILE A 44 -3.28 -19.71 3.84
CA ILE A 44 -1.97 -20.37 3.65
C ILE A 44 -1.11 -20.23 4.90
N LEU A 45 -1.09 -19.02 5.51
CA LEU A 45 -0.33 -18.79 6.76
C LEU A 45 -0.90 -19.61 7.94
N ILE A 46 -2.21 -19.79 8.03
CA ILE A 46 -2.84 -20.69 9.03
C ILE A 46 -2.40 -22.13 8.79
N GLY A 47 -2.43 -22.59 7.55
CA GLY A 47 -1.98 -23.94 7.18
C GLY A 47 -0.50 -24.16 7.55
N ASN A 48 0.35 -23.20 7.22
CA ASN A 48 1.77 -23.24 7.57
C ASN A 48 2.00 -23.24 9.09
N LEU A 49 1.26 -22.43 9.83
CA LEU A 49 1.31 -22.45 11.30
C LEU A 49 0.91 -23.82 11.85
N GLY A 50 -0.12 -24.46 11.28
CA GLY A 50 -0.51 -25.84 11.63
C GLY A 50 0.63 -26.83 11.43
N ILE A 51 1.35 -26.76 10.29
CA ILE A 51 2.51 -27.59 10.00
C ILE A 51 3.63 -27.35 11.01
N VAL A 52 3.92 -26.08 11.35
CA VAL A 52 4.93 -25.74 12.36
C VAL A 52 4.58 -26.32 13.72
N ILE A 53 3.34 -26.19 14.16
CA ILE A 53 2.88 -26.77 15.44
C ILE A 53 3.03 -28.30 15.43
N LEU A 54 2.59 -28.96 14.38
CA LEU A 54 2.70 -30.42 14.25
C LEU A 54 4.18 -30.86 14.24
N SER A 55 5.06 -30.14 13.54
CA SER A 55 6.49 -30.44 13.51
C SER A 55 7.12 -30.35 14.90
N VAL A 56 6.77 -29.32 15.66
CA VAL A 56 7.27 -29.15 17.03
C VAL A 56 6.73 -30.25 17.96
N MET A 57 5.44 -30.59 17.83
CA MET A 57 4.80 -31.61 18.70
C MET A 57 5.27 -33.06 18.42
N ILE A 58 5.45 -33.42 17.15
CA ILE A 58 5.78 -34.80 16.74
C ILE A 58 7.28 -35.02 16.66
N LEU A 59 8.03 -34.08 16.10
CA LEU A 59 9.45 -34.24 15.81
C LEU A 59 10.36 -33.58 16.84
N SER A 60 9.79 -32.84 17.79
CA SER A 60 10.52 -32.00 18.76
C SER A 60 11.53 -31.04 18.08
N ASN A 61 11.40 -30.85 16.80
CA ASN A 61 12.27 -30.01 15.97
C ASN A 61 11.48 -28.90 15.30
N PHE A 62 12.06 -27.71 15.32
CA PHE A 62 11.53 -26.57 14.58
C PHE A 62 12.07 -26.56 13.16
N SER A 63 11.17 -26.51 12.16
CA SER A 63 11.55 -26.43 10.76
C SER A 63 11.64 -24.97 10.32
N ILE A 64 12.86 -24.46 10.16
CA ILE A 64 13.14 -23.12 9.64
C ILE A 64 12.61 -22.94 8.22
N ILE A 65 12.57 -24.01 7.42
CA ILE A 65 12.06 -23.99 6.05
C ILE A 65 10.59 -23.51 6.01
N ASN A 66 9.77 -23.93 6.96
CA ASN A 66 8.37 -23.51 7.04
C ASN A 66 8.24 -22.03 7.36
N LEU A 67 9.08 -21.49 8.24
CA LEU A 67 9.10 -20.06 8.53
C LEU A 67 9.53 -19.24 7.33
N LEU A 68 10.59 -19.70 6.64
CA LEU A 68 11.09 -19.04 5.45
C LEU A 68 10.05 -19.05 4.31
N LEU A 69 9.33 -20.16 4.14
CA LEU A 69 8.24 -20.26 3.19
C LEU A 69 7.12 -19.23 3.52
N ALA A 70 6.75 -19.10 4.81
CA ALA A 70 5.78 -18.09 5.25
C ALA A 70 6.28 -16.67 4.97
N ASN A 71 7.56 -16.39 5.25
CA ASN A 71 8.18 -15.10 4.97
C ASN A 71 8.17 -14.80 3.48
N ASN A 72 8.62 -15.73 2.64
CA ASN A 72 8.65 -15.58 1.20
C ASN A 72 7.25 -15.30 0.61
N ILE A 73 6.23 -16.03 1.04
CA ILE A 73 4.85 -15.81 0.61
C ILE A 73 4.39 -14.41 1.04
N SER A 74 4.64 -14.03 2.29
CA SER A 74 4.24 -12.73 2.82
C SER A 74 4.90 -11.58 2.07
N VAL A 75 6.19 -11.70 1.79
CA VAL A 75 6.98 -10.66 1.12
C VAL A 75 6.61 -10.52 -0.35
N ILE A 76 6.42 -11.64 -1.09
CA ILE A 76 5.97 -11.60 -2.50
C ILE A 76 4.58 -10.98 -2.60
N VAL A 77 3.63 -11.43 -1.78
CA VAL A 77 2.26 -10.90 -1.82
C VAL A 77 2.24 -9.42 -1.44
N SER A 78 3.03 -9.03 -0.44
CA SER A 78 3.20 -7.62 -0.04
C SER A 78 3.76 -6.77 -1.18
N SER A 79 4.81 -7.25 -1.84
CA SER A 79 5.41 -6.58 -3.00
C SER A 79 4.39 -6.40 -4.13
N TYR A 80 3.64 -7.46 -4.46
CA TYR A 80 2.59 -7.40 -5.48
C TYR A 80 1.49 -6.39 -5.13
N LEU A 81 0.96 -6.44 -3.90
CA LEU A 81 -0.12 -5.54 -3.47
C LEU A 81 0.34 -4.08 -3.45
N LEU A 82 1.53 -3.79 -2.93
CA LEU A 82 2.11 -2.43 -2.93
C LEU A 82 2.42 -1.95 -4.34
N GLY A 83 3.03 -2.80 -5.17
CA GLY A 83 3.38 -2.47 -6.54
C GLY A 83 2.14 -2.18 -7.39
N SER A 84 1.14 -3.07 -7.36
CA SER A 84 -0.11 -2.88 -8.09
C SER A 84 -0.83 -1.58 -7.69
N PHE A 85 -0.78 -1.25 -6.40
CA PHE A 85 -1.37 -0.03 -5.88
C PHE A 85 -0.56 1.22 -6.27
N GLY A 86 0.76 1.15 -6.19
CA GLY A 86 1.64 2.22 -6.65
C GLY A 86 1.45 2.53 -8.14
N PHE A 87 1.32 1.50 -8.98
CA PHE A 87 0.98 1.68 -10.40
C PHE A 87 -0.39 2.32 -10.59
N LYS A 88 -1.39 1.99 -9.76
CA LYS A 88 -2.70 2.64 -9.81
C LYS A 88 -2.61 4.13 -9.52
N PHE A 89 -1.77 4.52 -8.53
CA PHE A 89 -1.49 5.93 -8.26
C PHE A 89 -0.79 6.64 -9.42
N LEU A 90 0.14 5.98 -10.11
CA LEU A 90 0.76 6.54 -11.30
C LEU A 90 -0.25 6.75 -12.44
N ILE A 91 -1.16 5.80 -12.67
CA ILE A 91 -2.25 5.96 -13.64
C ILE A 91 -3.08 7.20 -13.28
N TRP A 92 -3.49 7.35 -12.03
CA TRP A 92 -4.23 8.53 -11.57
C TRP A 92 -3.45 9.83 -11.74
N TYR A 93 -2.12 9.80 -11.56
CA TYR A 93 -1.27 10.95 -11.81
C TYR A 93 -1.22 11.32 -13.29
N PHE A 94 -1.09 10.37 -14.20
CA PHE A 94 -1.06 10.64 -15.65
C PHE A 94 -2.38 11.17 -16.17
N GLU A 95 -3.50 10.72 -15.62
CA GLU A 95 -4.82 11.26 -15.94
C GLU A 95 -5.01 12.68 -15.40
N ARG A 96 -4.29 13.02 -14.33
CA ARG A 96 -4.35 14.33 -13.69
C ARG A 96 -2.97 14.83 -13.27
N ARG A 97 -2.19 15.27 -14.25
CA ARG A 97 -0.79 15.70 -14.12
C ARG A 97 -0.48 16.81 -13.08
N ASN A 98 -1.49 17.37 -12.41
CA ASN A 98 -1.30 18.50 -11.49
C ASN A 98 -1.18 18.12 -10.01
N SER A 99 -1.22 16.84 -9.65
CA SER A 99 -1.21 16.42 -8.26
C SER A 99 0.08 15.70 -7.88
N ILE A 100 1.09 16.46 -7.45
CA ILE A 100 2.37 15.94 -6.99
C ILE A 100 2.22 14.96 -5.81
N ILE A 101 1.16 15.12 -5.00
CA ILE A 101 0.89 14.22 -3.85
C ILE A 101 0.60 12.80 -4.34
N ILE A 102 -0.19 12.65 -5.41
CA ILE A 102 -0.50 11.35 -6.01
C ILE A 102 0.78 10.68 -6.51
N LEU A 103 1.64 11.45 -7.21
CA LEU A 103 2.92 10.94 -7.69
C LEU A 103 3.81 10.44 -6.56
N LEU A 104 3.92 11.22 -5.47
CA LEU A 104 4.78 10.87 -4.33
C LEU A 104 4.29 9.61 -3.61
N TYR A 105 2.98 9.46 -3.39
CA TYR A 105 2.44 8.20 -2.85
C TYR A 105 2.67 7.03 -3.80
N GLY A 106 2.44 7.22 -5.11
CA GLY A 106 2.67 6.19 -6.12
C GLY A 106 4.11 5.70 -6.14
N LEU A 107 5.08 6.62 -6.23
CA LEU A 107 6.51 6.29 -6.21
C LEU A 107 6.91 5.68 -4.86
N GLY A 108 6.42 6.21 -3.74
CA GLY A 108 6.69 5.67 -2.42
C GLY A 108 6.26 4.21 -2.29
N PHE A 109 5.06 3.84 -2.76
CA PHE A 109 4.59 2.45 -2.76
C PHE A 109 5.39 1.56 -3.71
N ILE A 110 5.76 2.05 -4.90
CA ILE A 110 6.58 1.28 -5.84
C ILE A 110 7.96 1.00 -5.27
N PHE A 111 8.64 2.00 -4.72
CA PHE A 111 9.94 1.78 -4.09
C PHE A 111 9.84 0.82 -2.89
N PHE A 112 8.77 0.91 -2.11
CA PHE A 112 8.54 -0.04 -1.02
C PHE A 112 8.29 -1.47 -1.53
N ALA A 113 7.55 -1.62 -2.64
CA ALA A 113 7.36 -2.92 -3.29
C ALA A 113 8.69 -3.51 -3.77
N PHE A 114 9.55 -2.70 -4.39
CA PHE A 114 10.89 -3.14 -4.79
C PHE A 114 11.77 -3.52 -3.59
N CYS A 115 11.67 -2.81 -2.46
CA CYS A 115 12.36 -3.20 -1.22
C CYS A 115 11.95 -4.61 -0.78
N ASN A 116 10.65 -4.89 -0.75
CA ASN A 116 10.16 -6.22 -0.38
C ASN A 116 10.65 -7.29 -1.37
N PHE A 117 10.64 -6.98 -2.66
CA PHE A 117 11.14 -7.91 -3.67
C PHE A 117 12.64 -8.20 -3.51
N ILE A 118 13.45 -7.20 -3.17
CA ILE A 118 14.88 -7.38 -2.88
C ILE A 118 15.10 -8.27 -1.65
N ILE A 119 14.29 -8.09 -0.57
CA ILE A 119 14.35 -8.98 0.60
C ILE A 119 14.08 -10.41 0.18
N PHE A 120 13.00 -10.64 -0.60
CA PHE A 120 12.70 -11.98 -1.11
C PHE A 120 13.87 -12.61 -1.88
N MET A 121 14.47 -11.86 -2.79
CA MET A 121 15.64 -12.33 -3.55
C MET A 121 16.83 -12.62 -2.64
N SER A 122 17.10 -11.73 -1.69
CA SER A 122 18.17 -11.86 -0.72
C SER A 122 18.04 -13.12 0.15
N ASP A 123 16.86 -13.35 0.72
CA ASP A 123 16.60 -14.50 1.59
C ASP A 123 16.74 -15.82 0.83
N ASN A 124 16.27 -15.88 -0.43
CA ASN A 124 16.41 -17.09 -1.25
C ASN A 124 17.86 -17.31 -1.72
N PHE A 125 18.60 -16.26 -2.01
CA PHE A 125 19.98 -16.35 -2.40
C PHE A 125 20.86 -16.89 -1.27
N LEU A 126 20.65 -16.40 -0.03
CA LEU A 126 21.31 -16.91 1.17
C LEU A 126 21.07 -18.40 1.40
N LEU A 127 19.86 -18.89 1.15
CA LEU A 127 19.55 -20.31 1.27
C LEU A 127 20.32 -21.19 0.30
N ILE A 128 20.55 -20.69 -0.92
CA ILE A 128 21.29 -21.44 -1.96
C ILE A 128 22.79 -21.49 -1.61
N GLU A 129 23.36 -20.37 -1.16
CA GLU A 129 24.82 -20.31 -0.87
C GLU A 129 25.20 -20.99 0.43
N LYS A 130 24.41 -20.90 1.49
CA LYS A 130 24.76 -21.38 2.84
C LYS A 130 23.61 -22.08 3.57
N PRO A 131 23.13 -23.23 3.09
CA PRO A 131 21.98 -23.91 3.67
C PRO A 131 22.17 -24.39 5.12
N LEU A 132 23.42 -24.45 5.62
CA LEU A 132 23.75 -24.99 6.93
C LEU A 132 23.96 -23.92 8.04
N LEU A 133 23.95 -22.62 7.71
CA LEU A 133 24.17 -21.54 8.67
C LEU A 133 22.90 -21.07 9.39
N ILE A 134 21.80 -21.72 9.15
CA ILE A 134 20.53 -21.42 9.83
C ILE A 134 20.54 -22.11 11.19
N THR A 135 21.19 -21.49 12.18
CA THR A 135 21.12 -21.95 13.56
C THR A 135 19.75 -21.71 14.17
N PRO A 136 19.30 -22.56 15.12
CA PRO A 136 18.02 -22.37 15.80
C PRO A 136 17.92 -21.05 16.59
N SER A 137 19.04 -20.46 16.98
CA SER A 137 19.12 -19.11 17.52
C SER A 137 19.19 -18.14 16.35
N MET A 138 18.09 -17.78 15.79
CA MET A 138 17.86 -16.91 14.63
C MET A 138 18.58 -15.54 14.64
N SER A 139 19.82 -15.48 15.06
CA SER A 139 20.74 -14.53 14.50
C SER A 139 21.05 -15.06 13.10
N ILE A 140 20.37 -14.51 12.08
CA ILE A 140 20.93 -14.52 10.74
C ILE A 140 22.23 -13.75 10.94
N ILE A 141 23.30 -14.46 11.30
CA ILE A 141 24.64 -13.93 11.27
C ILE A 141 24.89 -13.75 9.80
N TYR A 142 24.59 -12.52 9.32
CA TYR A 142 25.02 -12.11 8.01
C TYR A 142 26.57 -12.29 8.05
N PRO A 143 27.13 -13.22 7.27
CA PRO A 143 28.57 -13.34 7.22
C PRO A 143 29.15 -11.99 6.82
N ASP A 144 30.39 -11.70 7.26
CA ASP A 144 31.11 -10.49 6.89
C ASP A 144 30.87 -10.11 5.45
N VAL A 145 30.04 -9.06 5.27
CA VAL A 145 29.28 -8.81 4.05
C VAL A 145 30.05 -7.85 3.14
N GLN A 146 31.29 -7.50 3.50
CA GLN A 146 31.98 -6.39 2.84
C GLN A 146 32.30 -6.61 1.35
N ASP A 147 32.44 -7.86 0.88
CA ASP A 147 32.93 -8.11 -0.48
C ASP A 147 32.02 -9.01 -1.37
N ASN A 148 30.85 -9.42 -0.91
CA ASN A 148 29.99 -10.33 -1.64
C ASN A 148 28.78 -9.62 -2.27
N ILE A 149 28.22 -10.19 -3.35
CA ILE A 149 27.00 -9.76 -4.04
C ILE A 149 25.87 -9.42 -3.05
N PHE A 150 25.80 -10.13 -1.93
CA PHE A 150 24.85 -9.92 -0.85
C PHE A 150 24.98 -8.53 -0.19
N GLY A 151 26.20 -8.04 0.04
CA GLY A 151 26.44 -6.70 0.60
C GLY A 151 25.92 -5.60 -0.33
N TYR A 152 26.09 -5.78 -1.63
CA TYR A 152 25.51 -4.83 -2.61
C TYR A 152 23.99 -4.87 -2.60
N ILE A 153 23.38 -6.05 -2.57
CA ILE A 153 21.92 -6.21 -2.52
C ILE A 153 21.35 -5.52 -1.28
N THR A 154 21.95 -5.71 -0.12
CA THR A 154 21.53 -5.07 1.15
C THR A 154 21.65 -3.54 1.09
N LYS A 155 22.75 -3.01 0.50
CA LYS A 155 22.92 -1.58 0.30
C LYS A 155 21.83 -1.00 -0.59
N TYR A 156 21.52 -1.64 -1.73
CA TYR A 156 20.42 -1.21 -2.61
C TYR A 156 19.05 -1.21 -1.89
N TRP A 157 18.81 -2.22 -1.06
CA TRP A 157 17.60 -2.26 -0.24
C TRP A 157 17.50 -1.06 0.70
N VAL A 158 18.60 -0.70 1.40
CA VAL A 158 18.60 0.46 2.30
C VAL A 158 18.33 1.76 1.54
N TYR A 159 18.94 1.97 0.37
CA TYR A 159 18.71 3.16 -0.44
C TYR A 159 17.27 3.25 -0.91
N LEU A 160 16.69 2.18 -1.44
CA LEU A 160 15.30 2.17 -1.91
C LEU A 160 14.31 2.36 -0.78
N HIS A 161 14.56 1.75 0.38
CA HIS A 161 13.72 1.93 1.57
C HIS A 161 13.76 3.39 2.06
N THR A 162 14.94 3.99 2.09
CA THR A 162 15.12 5.40 2.44
C THR A 162 14.39 6.31 1.45
N LEU A 163 14.52 6.04 0.15
CA LEU A 163 13.83 6.80 -0.88
C LEU A 163 12.30 6.69 -0.76
N SER A 164 11.77 5.48 -0.53
CA SER A 164 10.36 5.26 -0.24
C SER A 164 9.89 6.08 0.96
N PHE A 165 10.64 6.03 2.06
CA PHE A 165 10.32 6.75 3.29
C PHE A 165 10.27 8.27 3.04
N ILE A 166 11.25 8.84 2.34
CA ILE A 166 11.31 10.26 1.97
C ILE A 166 10.08 10.65 1.15
N MET A 167 9.73 9.85 0.12
CA MET A 167 8.56 10.14 -0.73
C MET A 167 7.26 10.16 0.08
N LEU A 168 7.06 9.18 0.96
CA LEU A 168 5.89 9.12 1.84
C LEU A 168 5.88 10.24 2.88
N LEU A 169 7.05 10.65 3.39
CA LEU A 169 7.17 11.76 4.34
C LEU A 169 6.77 13.09 3.69
N ILE A 170 7.29 13.38 2.48
CA ILE A 170 6.93 14.57 1.71
C ILE A 170 5.45 14.55 1.35
N ALA A 171 4.91 13.40 0.93
CA ALA A 171 3.49 13.23 0.63
C ALA A 171 2.61 13.53 1.85
N SER A 172 3.00 13.02 3.03
CA SER A 172 2.31 13.28 4.30
C SER A 172 2.40 14.74 4.73
N TYR A 173 3.55 15.40 4.51
CA TYR A 173 3.69 16.84 4.72
C TYR A 173 2.71 17.63 3.86
N LEU A 174 2.68 17.35 2.57
CA LEU A 174 1.77 18.02 1.65
C LEU A 174 0.31 17.77 2.02
N LEU A 175 -0.03 16.54 2.40
CA LEU A 175 -1.37 16.19 2.85
C LEU A 175 -1.77 17.00 4.10
N LEU A 176 -0.93 17.02 5.12
CA LEU A 176 -1.16 17.78 6.36
C LEU A 176 -1.25 19.28 6.10
N SER A 177 -0.37 19.84 5.27
CA SER A 177 -0.35 21.27 4.95
C SER A 177 -1.62 21.73 4.22
N HIS A 178 -2.27 20.85 3.47
CA HIS A 178 -3.51 21.15 2.75
C HIS A 178 -4.77 21.09 3.62
N TYR A 179 -4.77 20.21 4.63
CA TYR A 179 -5.94 19.97 5.47
C TYR A 179 -5.88 20.61 6.84
N SER A 180 -4.74 21.14 7.27
CA SER A 180 -4.58 21.70 8.61
C SER A 180 -4.25 23.19 8.60
N GLU A 181 -5.28 24.04 8.67
CA GLU A 181 -5.12 25.48 8.84
C GLU A 181 -4.56 25.86 10.22
N LYS A 182 -4.84 25.02 11.22
CA LYS A 182 -4.47 25.27 12.62
C LYS A 182 -3.03 24.89 12.97
N ILE A 183 -2.38 24.07 12.15
CA ILE A 183 -0.99 23.67 12.41
C ILE A 183 -0.06 24.71 11.81
N ASN A 184 0.74 25.33 12.67
CA ASN A 184 1.79 26.23 12.23
C ASN A 184 2.75 25.45 11.29
N ARG A 185 2.89 25.91 10.05
CA ARG A 185 3.73 25.26 9.02
C ARG A 185 5.17 25.05 9.48
N TYR A 186 5.73 25.99 10.24
CA TYR A 186 7.08 25.86 10.77
C TYR A 186 7.20 24.74 11.80
N LYS A 187 6.19 24.57 12.69
CA LYS A 187 6.16 23.45 13.64
C LYS A 187 6.04 22.12 12.92
N LEU A 188 5.21 22.04 11.87
CA LEU A 188 5.06 20.82 11.08
C LEU A 188 6.38 20.46 10.38
N ILE A 189 7.04 21.41 9.71
CA ILE A 189 8.34 21.20 9.07
C ILE A 189 9.36 20.74 10.10
N PHE A 190 9.42 21.38 11.27
CA PHE A 190 10.36 21.02 12.33
C PHE A 190 10.15 19.57 12.80
N ILE A 191 8.90 19.14 13.07
CA ILE A 191 8.59 17.77 13.49
C ILE A 191 9.02 16.77 12.40
N LEU A 192 8.69 17.02 11.14
CA LEU A 192 9.03 16.12 10.04
C LEU A 192 10.54 16.07 9.78
N THR A 193 11.23 17.20 9.90
CA THR A 193 12.70 17.24 9.79
C THR A 193 13.34 16.47 10.93
N LEU A 194 12.82 16.60 12.15
CA LEU A 194 13.30 15.82 13.30
C LEU A 194 13.15 14.32 13.06
N VAL A 195 11.97 13.88 12.60
CA VAL A 195 11.72 12.46 12.26
C VAL A 195 12.64 11.98 11.14
N PHE A 196 12.87 12.80 10.13
CA PHE A 196 13.80 12.48 9.05
C PHE A 196 15.24 12.33 9.56
N ILE A 197 15.72 13.26 10.39
CA ILE A 197 17.06 13.17 10.99
C ILE A 197 17.18 11.89 11.83
N ILE A 198 16.19 11.62 12.69
CA ILE A 198 16.17 10.42 13.52
C ILE A 198 16.18 9.16 12.63
N TYR A 199 15.38 9.13 11.53
CA TYR A 199 15.36 8.01 10.59
C TYR A 199 16.73 7.79 9.93
N ILE A 200 17.38 8.84 9.42
CA ILE A 200 18.71 8.75 8.81
C ILE A 200 19.74 8.28 9.82
N THR A 201 19.73 8.82 11.05
CA THR A 201 20.64 8.40 12.12
C THR A 201 20.53 6.90 12.38
N GLY A 202 19.31 6.34 12.44
CA GLY A 202 19.12 4.90 12.59
C GLY A 202 19.55 4.05 11.38
N LYS A 203 19.85 4.67 10.24
CA LYS A 203 20.37 3.97 9.04
C LYS A 203 21.87 4.16 8.82
N LEU A 204 22.53 5.01 9.60
CA LEU A 204 23.97 5.31 9.42
C LEU A 204 24.86 4.07 9.50
N ASP A 205 24.52 3.13 10.39
CA ASP A 205 25.22 1.85 10.47
C ASP A 205 25.09 1.05 9.16
N SER A 206 23.89 0.99 8.59
CA SER A 206 23.67 0.31 7.31
C SER A 206 24.42 0.95 6.13
N TYR A 207 24.91 2.18 6.29
CA TYR A 207 25.77 2.86 5.34
C TYR A 207 27.27 2.71 5.66
N ASN A 208 27.65 1.91 6.67
CA ASN A 208 29.00 1.76 7.20
C ASN A 208 29.64 3.10 7.63
N ILE A 209 28.83 4.03 8.13
CA ILE A 209 29.30 5.34 8.61
C ILE A 209 29.63 5.29 10.11
N LEU A 210 28.94 4.42 10.85
CA LEU A 210 29.16 4.17 12.27
C LEU A 210 29.63 2.72 12.42
N GLU A 211 30.82 2.52 12.94
CA GLU A 211 31.28 1.22 13.44
C GLU A 211 30.67 1.03 14.84
N ILE A 212 29.56 0.29 14.91
CA ILE A 212 29.02 -0.10 16.23
C ILE A 212 29.89 -1.25 16.73
N SER A 213 30.42 -1.08 17.94
CA SER A 213 31.20 -2.14 18.58
C SER A 213 30.34 -3.40 18.72
N ASP A 214 30.94 -4.57 18.47
CA ASP A 214 30.32 -5.90 18.51
C ASP A 214 29.84 -6.33 19.93
N ASP A 215 29.77 -5.41 20.89
CA ASP A 215 29.22 -5.67 22.22
C ASP A 215 27.72 -5.94 22.13
N ASP A 216 27.31 -7.13 22.57
CA ASP A 216 25.89 -7.61 22.50
C ASP A 216 24.89 -6.65 23.12
N GLU A 217 25.25 -5.90 24.17
CA GLU A 217 24.37 -4.91 24.80
C GLU A 217 24.10 -3.71 23.88
N ASN A 218 25.12 -3.21 23.19
CA ASN A 218 24.98 -2.09 22.27
C ASN A 218 24.17 -2.46 21.04
N LEU A 219 24.30 -3.68 20.53
CA LEU A 219 23.50 -4.23 19.44
C LEU A 219 22.01 -4.30 19.80
N PHE A 220 21.67 -4.74 21.00
CA PHE A 220 20.29 -4.82 21.47
C PHE A 220 19.63 -3.44 21.54
N PHE A 221 20.28 -2.45 22.12
CA PHE A 221 19.78 -1.07 22.18
C PHE A 221 19.65 -0.47 20.78
N TYR A 222 20.57 -0.73 19.88
CA TYR A 222 20.52 -0.30 18.50
C TYR A 222 19.27 -0.83 17.78
N TYR A 223 18.97 -2.12 17.88
CA TYR A 223 17.78 -2.72 17.25
C TYR A 223 16.47 -2.18 17.82
N ILE A 224 16.40 -1.95 19.14
CA ILE A 224 15.23 -1.29 19.76
C ILE A 224 15.08 0.12 19.22
N PHE A 225 16.15 0.89 19.16
CA PHE A 225 16.13 2.27 18.68
C PHE A 225 15.69 2.33 17.19
N GLN A 226 16.25 1.47 16.35
CA GLN A 226 15.85 1.35 14.95
C GLN A 226 14.38 0.96 14.79
N SER A 227 13.87 0.08 15.62
CA SER A 227 12.46 -0.33 15.63
C SER A 227 11.52 0.84 16.00
N LEU A 228 11.89 1.63 16.99
CA LEU A 228 11.13 2.81 17.39
C LEU A 228 11.07 3.86 16.29
N ILE A 229 12.18 4.11 15.60
CA ILE A 229 12.27 5.11 14.53
C ILE A 229 11.30 4.81 13.39
N ASN A 230 11.30 3.58 12.90
CA ASN A 230 10.40 3.19 11.81
C ASN A 230 8.92 3.28 12.26
N THR A 231 8.63 2.88 13.50
CA THR A 231 7.28 3.00 14.07
C THR A 231 6.81 4.46 14.10
N VAL A 232 7.68 5.41 14.49
CA VAL A 232 7.36 6.84 14.48
C VAL A 232 7.01 7.32 13.07
N GLY A 233 7.74 6.88 12.05
CA GLY A 233 7.38 7.16 10.64
C GLY A 233 5.98 6.69 10.29
N GLY A 234 5.65 5.45 10.63
CA GLY A 234 4.31 4.87 10.41
C GLY A 234 3.20 5.64 11.12
N VAL A 235 3.45 6.08 12.36
CA VAL A 235 2.51 6.92 13.11
C VAL A 235 2.26 8.25 12.39
N ILE A 236 3.29 8.90 11.86
CA ILE A 236 3.13 10.16 11.12
C ILE A 236 2.33 9.95 9.84
N PHE A 237 2.64 8.90 9.07
CA PHE A 237 1.89 8.60 7.85
C PHE A 237 0.43 8.30 8.17
N GLY A 238 0.16 7.46 9.16
CA GLY A 238 -1.20 7.16 9.60
C GLY A 238 -1.92 8.38 10.16
N TYR A 239 -1.26 9.18 10.99
CA TYR A 239 -1.83 10.39 11.58
C TYR A 239 -2.24 11.43 10.53
N SER A 240 -1.51 11.50 9.41
CA SER A 240 -1.89 12.39 8.31
C SER A 240 -3.28 12.05 7.73
N PHE A 241 -3.58 10.77 7.53
CA PHE A 241 -4.90 10.31 7.11
C PHE A 241 -5.95 10.43 8.20
N TRP A 242 -5.57 10.21 9.45
CA TRP A 242 -6.46 10.37 10.60
C TRP A 242 -6.97 11.81 10.75
N ILE A 243 -6.09 12.80 10.58
CA ILE A 243 -6.49 14.24 10.59
C ILE A 243 -7.50 14.52 9.48
N VAL A 244 -7.26 14.02 8.28
CA VAL A 244 -8.19 14.20 7.16
C VAL A 244 -9.54 13.53 7.48
N ALA A 245 -9.53 12.32 8.02
CA ALA A 245 -10.73 11.60 8.42
C ALA A 245 -11.55 12.37 9.47
N ASN A 246 -10.89 12.98 10.45
CA ASN A 246 -11.57 13.74 11.51
C ASN A 246 -12.21 15.08 11.06
N LYS A 247 -11.86 15.54 9.86
CA LYS A 247 -12.55 16.70 9.26
C LYS A 247 -13.84 16.34 8.51
N LEU A 248 -14.07 15.05 8.30
CA LEU A 248 -15.28 14.53 7.66
C LEU A 248 -16.34 14.24 8.73
N GLU A 249 -17.61 14.35 8.35
CA GLU A 249 -18.73 13.99 9.21
C GLU A 249 -18.70 12.53 9.64
N LEU A 250 -19.30 12.23 10.79
CA LEU A 250 -19.27 10.89 11.39
C LEU A 250 -19.89 9.83 10.48
N ASP A 251 -20.95 10.19 9.76
CA ASP A 251 -21.72 9.28 8.90
C ASP A 251 -21.10 9.10 7.50
N ASN A 252 -20.02 9.82 7.20
CA ASN A 252 -19.39 9.75 5.89
C ASN A 252 -18.60 8.45 5.73
N PRO A 253 -18.89 7.60 4.73
CA PRO A 253 -18.17 6.34 4.52
C PRO A 253 -16.67 6.53 4.27
N ILE A 254 -16.27 7.63 3.62
CA ILE A 254 -14.86 7.95 3.36
C ILE A 254 -14.07 8.09 4.66
N ARG A 255 -14.68 8.60 5.72
CA ARG A 255 -14.04 8.70 7.02
C ARG A 255 -13.57 7.34 7.52
N ARG A 256 -14.41 6.29 7.40
CA ARG A 256 -14.04 4.92 7.79
C ARG A 256 -12.87 4.39 6.94
N TYR A 257 -12.90 4.64 5.64
CA TYR A 257 -11.83 4.20 4.73
C TYR A 257 -10.49 4.88 5.03
N LEU A 258 -10.50 6.17 5.35
CA LEU A 258 -9.29 6.89 5.75
C LEU A 258 -8.76 6.43 7.10
N ILE A 259 -9.63 6.09 8.05
CA ILE A 259 -9.22 5.49 9.33
C ILE A 259 -8.58 4.13 9.10
N MET A 260 -9.14 3.28 8.23
CA MET A 260 -8.53 2.01 7.83
C MET A 260 -7.14 2.22 7.23
N THR A 261 -6.99 3.21 6.35
CA THR A 261 -5.69 3.59 5.78
C THR A 261 -4.71 4.02 6.86
N ALA A 262 -5.15 4.86 7.81
CA ALA A 262 -4.32 5.34 8.91
C ALA A 262 -3.81 4.17 9.78
N ILE A 263 -4.70 3.27 10.16
CA ILE A 263 -4.36 2.06 10.94
C ILE A 263 -3.41 1.18 10.14
N GLY A 264 -3.68 0.98 8.86
CA GLY A 264 -2.82 0.20 7.97
C GLY A 264 -1.38 0.72 7.93
N PHE A 265 -1.17 2.04 7.79
CA PHE A 265 0.17 2.64 7.82
C PHE A 265 0.86 2.47 9.18
N ILE A 266 0.16 2.65 10.28
CA ILE A 266 0.74 2.44 11.61
C ILE A 266 1.19 1.00 11.76
N ILE A 267 0.34 0.03 11.41
CA ILE A 267 0.63 -1.39 11.57
C ILE A 267 1.80 -1.81 10.69
N ILE A 268 1.84 -1.44 9.39
CA ILE A 268 2.90 -1.91 8.49
C ILE A 268 4.29 -1.49 8.98
N TYR A 269 4.45 -0.25 9.41
CA TYR A 269 5.74 0.24 9.91
C TYR A 269 6.10 -0.27 11.30
N THR A 270 5.12 -0.57 12.16
CA THR A 270 5.36 -1.19 13.46
C THR A 270 5.75 -2.64 13.31
N VAL A 271 5.06 -3.39 12.46
CA VAL A 271 5.21 -4.84 12.33
C VAL A 271 6.47 -5.23 11.58
N THR A 272 6.88 -4.47 10.57
CA THR A 272 8.14 -4.72 9.86
C THR A 272 9.35 -4.71 10.79
N GLN A 273 9.27 -4.00 11.91
CA GLN A 273 10.34 -3.94 12.89
C GLN A 273 10.19 -4.99 14.00
N THR A 274 8.96 -5.27 14.43
CA THR A 274 8.71 -6.28 15.46
C THR A 274 9.02 -7.70 14.97
N THR A 275 9.12 -7.94 13.67
CA THR A 275 9.53 -9.21 13.11
C THR A 275 10.90 -9.62 13.63
N VAL A 276 11.85 -8.69 13.68
CA VAL A 276 13.22 -8.95 14.18
C VAL A 276 13.20 -9.41 15.64
N ILE A 277 12.41 -8.75 16.50
CA ILE A 277 12.33 -9.09 17.94
C ILE A 277 11.54 -10.37 18.15
N ALA A 278 10.48 -10.58 17.39
CA ALA A 278 9.57 -11.72 17.55
C ALA A 278 10.16 -13.04 17.00
N THR A 279 11.20 -12.99 16.18
CA THR A 279 11.85 -14.19 15.63
C THR A 279 12.63 -14.98 16.68
N ALA A 280 13.05 -14.35 17.78
CA ALA A 280 13.77 -15.02 18.85
C ALA A 280 12.93 -16.04 19.65
N TYR A 281 11.59 -15.94 19.61
CA TYR A 281 10.69 -16.76 20.42
C TYR A 281 9.61 -17.44 19.56
N PRO A 282 9.16 -18.66 19.94
CA PRO A 282 8.00 -19.28 19.31
C PRO A 282 6.76 -18.40 19.45
N PRO A 283 5.99 -18.13 18.41
CA PRO A 283 5.95 -18.75 17.07
C PRO A 283 6.81 -18.05 15.98
N TYR A 284 7.96 -17.56 16.36
CA TYR A 284 9.02 -17.11 15.43
C TYR A 284 8.59 -16.07 14.37
N GLY A 285 7.83 -15.05 14.77
CA GLY A 285 7.45 -13.95 13.89
C GLY A 285 6.27 -14.21 12.93
N LEU A 286 5.68 -15.40 12.89
CA LEU A 286 4.51 -15.68 12.05
C LEU A 286 3.33 -14.68 12.23
N PRO A 287 2.97 -14.23 13.46
CA PRO A 287 1.96 -13.19 13.62
C PRO A 287 2.32 -11.90 12.89
N SER A 288 3.59 -11.47 13.03
CA SER A 288 4.08 -10.25 12.38
C SER A 288 3.95 -10.34 10.86
N LEU A 289 4.31 -11.46 10.26
CA LEU A 289 4.19 -11.70 8.82
C LEU A 289 2.73 -11.60 8.33
N SER A 290 1.77 -12.12 9.11
CA SER A 290 0.35 -12.00 8.77
C SER A 290 -0.14 -10.54 8.84
N PHE A 291 0.33 -9.76 9.80
CA PHE A 291 -0.02 -8.35 9.93
C PHE A 291 0.53 -7.48 8.80
N ILE A 292 1.71 -7.80 8.23
CA ILE A 292 2.26 -7.08 7.06
C ILE A 292 1.23 -7.10 5.93
N ILE A 293 0.74 -8.27 5.56
CA ILE A 293 -0.21 -8.43 4.45
C ILE A 293 -1.53 -7.73 4.76
N SER A 294 -2.09 -7.96 5.96
CA SER A 294 -3.35 -7.35 6.37
C SER A 294 -3.26 -5.83 6.45
N SER A 295 -2.12 -5.26 6.87
CA SER A 295 -1.93 -3.82 6.91
C SER A 295 -1.84 -3.19 5.52
N ILE A 296 -1.14 -3.83 4.59
CA ILE A 296 -1.09 -3.40 3.18
C ILE A 296 -2.48 -3.49 2.55
N TYR A 297 -3.23 -4.56 2.84
CA TYR A 297 -4.63 -4.68 2.43
C TYR A 297 -5.47 -3.51 2.95
N LEU A 298 -5.36 -3.14 4.23
CA LEU A 298 -6.11 -2.01 4.80
C LEU A 298 -5.77 -0.68 4.13
N VAL A 299 -4.48 -0.43 3.83
CA VAL A 299 -4.06 0.78 3.09
C VAL A 299 -4.67 0.81 1.70
N ASN A 300 -4.53 -0.28 0.95
CA ASN A 300 -5.04 -0.38 -0.41
C ASN A 300 -6.56 -0.27 -0.45
N PHE A 301 -7.25 -1.04 0.39
CA PHE A 301 -8.71 -1.05 0.47
C PHE A 301 -9.23 0.34 0.86
N GLY A 302 -8.66 0.95 1.90
CA GLY A 302 -9.11 2.25 2.39
C GLY A 302 -8.96 3.36 1.35
N LEU A 303 -7.78 3.51 0.75
CA LEU A 303 -7.54 4.56 -0.25
C LEU A 303 -8.33 4.33 -1.54
N TYR A 304 -8.38 3.09 -2.03
CA TYR A 304 -9.10 2.80 -3.27
C TYR A 304 -10.62 2.90 -3.10
N SER A 305 -11.17 2.45 -1.96
CA SER A 305 -12.60 2.64 -1.64
C SER A 305 -12.97 4.11 -1.49
N SER A 306 -12.06 4.92 -0.91
CA SER A 306 -12.23 6.39 -0.87
C SER A 306 -12.29 6.99 -2.27
N ALA A 307 -11.43 6.53 -3.19
CA ALA A 307 -11.41 7.00 -4.58
C ALA A 307 -12.71 6.67 -5.32
N ILE A 308 -13.20 5.42 -5.21
CA ILE A 308 -14.46 4.99 -5.84
C ILE A 308 -15.65 5.77 -5.27
N SER A 309 -15.75 5.89 -3.95
CA SER A 309 -16.85 6.64 -3.32
C SER A 309 -16.89 8.10 -3.81
N LEU A 310 -15.71 8.70 -4.02
CA LEU A 310 -15.60 10.06 -4.55
C LEU A 310 -15.86 10.15 -6.05
N SER A 311 -15.60 9.11 -6.83
CA SER A 311 -15.90 9.10 -8.28
C SER A 311 -17.39 9.10 -8.53
N HIS A 312 -18.16 8.40 -7.70
CA HIS A 312 -19.61 8.27 -7.87
C HIS A 312 -20.43 9.41 -7.24
N ASP A 313 -19.93 10.09 -6.20
CA ASP A 313 -20.66 11.13 -5.48
C ASP A 313 -20.11 12.53 -5.77
N VAL A 314 -20.87 13.28 -6.59
CA VAL A 314 -20.55 14.68 -6.98
C VAL A 314 -20.67 15.64 -5.79
N GLN A 315 -21.67 15.45 -4.92
CA GLN A 315 -21.89 16.34 -3.78
C GLN A 315 -20.78 16.17 -2.76
N LEU A 316 -20.40 14.94 -2.50
CA LEU A 316 -19.29 14.60 -1.61
C LEU A 316 -17.95 15.14 -2.13
N ARG A 317 -17.71 15.06 -3.44
CA ARG A 317 -16.53 15.66 -4.08
C ARG A 317 -16.48 17.19 -3.89
N ASN A 318 -17.59 17.87 -4.11
CA ASN A 318 -17.68 19.32 -3.90
C ASN A 318 -17.46 19.68 -2.43
N LYS A 319 -18.05 18.93 -1.50
CA LYS A 319 -17.88 19.12 -0.05
C LYS A 319 -16.42 18.94 0.38
N ILE A 320 -15.74 17.92 -0.10
CA ILE A 320 -14.30 17.73 0.19
C ILE A 320 -13.46 18.85 -0.42
N ARG A 321 -13.83 19.35 -1.61
CA ARG A 321 -13.15 20.47 -2.24
C ARG A 321 -13.29 21.76 -1.44
N THR A 322 -14.40 22.00 -0.77
CA THR A 322 -14.61 23.17 0.10
C THR A 322 -13.88 23.06 1.44
N LEU A 323 -13.60 21.85 1.91
CA LEU A 323 -12.83 21.61 3.13
C LEU A 323 -11.32 21.82 2.98
N THR A 324 -10.84 22.03 1.75
CA THR A 324 -9.42 22.23 1.47
C THR A 324 -9.12 23.68 1.13
N VAL A 325 -8.06 24.21 1.72
CA VAL A 325 -7.58 25.60 1.49
C VAL A 325 -7.14 25.83 0.04
N THR A 326 -6.78 24.77 -0.65
CA THR A 326 -6.32 24.79 -2.02
C THR A 326 -7.02 23.73 -2.87
N HIS A 327 -7.29 24.04 -4.14
CA HIS A 327 -7.91 23.13 -5.11
C HIS A 327 -7.12 21.82 -5.39
N LYS A 328 -6.02 21.56 -4.69
CA LYS A 328 -5.11 20.42 -4.87
C LYS A 328 -5.26 19.35 -3.79
N SER A 329 -6.50 19.04 -3.36
CA SER A 329 -6.69 17.99 -2.35
C SER A 329 -6.38 16.60 -2.91
N LEU A 330 -5.67 15.76 -2.17
CA LEU A 330 -5.39 14.37 -2.54
C LEU A 330 -6.69 13.63 -2.90
N LEU A 331 -7.66 13.64 -2.00
CA LEU A 331 -8.92 12.91 -2.16
C LEU A 331 -9.74 13.41 -3.35
N GLY A 332 -9.85 14.72 -3.53
CA GLY A 332 -10.57 15.29 -4.69
C GLY A 332 -9.92 14.91 -6.02
N ASN A 333 -8.59 14.88 -6.06
CA ASN A 333 -7.85 14.53 -7.27
C ASN A 333 -7.91 13.03 -7.58
N ILE A 334 -7.78 12.13 -6.57
CA ILE A 334 -7.92 10.68 -6.80
C ILE A 334 -9.36 10.33 -7.24
N GLY A 335 -10.38 10.90 -6.60
CA GLY A 335 -11.77 10.66 -6.98
C GLY A 335 -12.08 11.11 -8.40
N GLN A 336 -11.51 12.25 -8.83
CA GLN A 336 -11.70 12.73 -10.19
C GLN A 336 -10.89 11.91 -11.21
N ALA A 337 -9.65 11.52 -10.89
CA ALA A 337 -8.85 10.64 -11.74
C ALA A 337 -9.51 9.28 -11.91
N GLN A 338 -10.04 8.70 -10.83
CA GLN A 338 -10.79 7.45 -10.90
C GLN A 338 -12.04 7.58 -11.79
N MET A 339 -12.78 8.68 -11.68
CA MET A 339 -13.92 8.93 -12.55
C MET A 339 -13.51 9.01 -14.02
N THR A 340 -12.43 9.71 -14.34
CA THR A 340 -11.91 9.79 -15.72
C THR A 340 -11.51 8.42 -16.24
N SER A 341 -10.82 7.61 -15.43
CA SER A 341 -10.43 6.24 -15.78
C SER A 341 -11.63 5.33 -16.04
N GLU A 342 -12.67 5.42 -15.21
CA GLU A 342 -13.92 4.66 -15.41
C GLU A 342 -14.65 5.08 -16.69
N LEU A 343 -14.68 6.38 -17.01
CA LEU A 343 -15.29 6.89 -18.23
C LEU A 343 -14.50 6.43 -19.48
N GLN A 344 -13.19 6.55 -19.48
CA GLN A 344 -12.36 6.07 -20.60
C GLN A 344 -12.56 4.58 -20.84
N LYS A 345 -12.63 3.78 -19.77
CA LYS A 345 -12.91 2.36 -19.90
C LYS A 345 -14.28 2.09 -20.51
N ALA A 346 -15.32 2.80 -20.06
CA ALA A 346 -16.65 2.65 -20.61
C ALA A 346 -16.70 3.03 -22.11
N ILE A 347 -15.94 4.07 -22.52
CA ILE A 347 -15.79 4.45 -23.93
C ILE A 347 -15.13 3.33 -24.73
N THR A 348 -14.03 2.76 -24.22
CA THR A 348 -13.34 1.65 -24.90
C THR A 348 -14.24 0.43 -25.03
N ASP A 349 -14.96 0.06 -23.95
CA ASP A 349 -15.89 -1.07 -23.95
C ASP A 349 -17.02 -0.87 -25.00
N VAL A 350 -17.53 0.37 -25.15
CA VAL A 350 -18.56 0.70 -26.18
C VAL A 350 -17.95 0.66 -27.58
N LYS A 351 -16.73 1.18 -27.78
CA LYS A 351 -16.02 1.11 -29.05
C LYS A 351 -15.84 -0.34 -29.50
N ASP A 352 -15.38 -1.21 -28.62
CA ASP A 352 -15.20 -2.65 -28.91
C ASP A 352 -16.51 -3.34 -29.30
N ILE A 353 -17.67 -2.89 -28.77
CA ILE A 353 -18.98 -3.42 -29.15
C ILE A 353 -19.37 -2.91 -30.54
N VAL A 354 -19.21 -1.61 -30.79
CA VAL A 354 -19.52 -1.01 -32.10
C VAL A 354 -18.69 -1.63 -33.20
N ASP A 355 -17.38 -1.80 -33.00
CA ASP A 355 -16.47 -2.39 -33.98
C ASP A 355 -16.87 -3.85 -34.31
N LYS A 356 -17.31 -4.63 -33.32
CA LYS A 356 -17.82 -6.00 -33.54
C LYS A 356 -19.13 -6.03 -34.33
N GLU A 357 -20.09 -5.16 -33.97
CA GLU A 357 -21.37 -5.05 -34.69
C GLU A 357 -21.15 -4.59 -36.14
N GLU A 358 -20.19 -3.67 -36.36
CA GLU A 358 -19.80 -3.20 -37.69
C GLU A 358 -19.19 -4.31 -38.55
N GLN A 359 -18.29 -5.13 -37.98
CA GLN A 359 -17.73 -6.28 -38.63
C GLN A 359 -18.82 -7.31 -39.01
N GLU A 360 -19.74 -7.60 -38.11
CA GLU A 360 -20.86 -8.51 -38.39
C GLU A 360 -21.82 -7.96 -39.45
N LEU A 361 -22.06 -6.66 -39.50
CA LEU A 361 -22.88 -6.01 -40.53
C LEU A 361 -22.17 -6.07 -41.89
N LYS A 362 -20.87 -5.79 -41.93
CA LYS A 362 -20.05 -5.89 -43.16
C LYS A 362 -20.05 -7.30 -43.72
N GLU A 363 -19.91 -8.31 -42.87
CA GLU A 363 -19.97 -9.71 -43.28
C GLU A 363 -21.36 -10.14 -43.82
N LYS A 364 -22.44 -9.62 -43.23
CA LYS A 364 -23.81 -9.98 -43.59
C LYS A 364 -24.37 -9.20 -44.79
N THR A 365 -23.98 -7.96 -44.96
CA THR A 365 -24.60 -7.03 -45.92
C THR A 365 -23.65 -6.55 -47.00
N GLY A 366 -22.34 -6.69 -46.83
CA GLY A 366 -21.32 -6.15 -47.74
C GLY A 366 -21.24 -4.61 -47.75
N ILE A 367 -21.94 -3.92 -46.84
CA ILE A 367 -21.97 -2.45 -46.76
C ILE A 367 -20.96 -2.03 -45.69
N GLU A 368 -20.03 -1.15 -46.06
CA GLU A 368 -19.15 -0.51 -45.12
C GLU A 368 -19.91 0.60 -44.37
N SER A 369 -19.74 0.65 -43.04
CA SER A 369 -20.31 1.72 -42.25
C SER A 369 -19.65 3.04 -42.64
N THR A 370 -20.46 4.11 -42.66
CA THR A 370 -20.00 5.48 -42.89
C THR A 370 -19.51 6.15 -41.61
N LEU A 371 -19.59 5.46 -40.46
CA LEU A 371 -19.08 5.94 -39.19
C LEU A 371 -17.54 5.71 -39.17
N THR A 372 -16.79 6.76 -39.34
CA THR A 372 -15.34 6.71 -39.13
C THR A 372 -15.02 6.71 -37.64
N GLU A 373 -13.93 6.04 -37.24
CA GLU A 373 -13.44 6.01 -35.85
C GLU A 373 -13.39 7.43 -35.23
N GLU A 374 -13.00 8.42 -36.03
CA GLU A 374 -12.89 9.82 -35.65
C GLU A 374 -14.26 10.43 -35.28
N ASN A 375 -15.33 10.05 -35.99
CA ASN A 375 -16.70 10.51 -35.69
C ASN A 375 -17.25 9.91 -34.40
N VAL A 376 -16.89 8.68 -34.05
CA VAL A 376 -17.30 8.03 -32.81
C VAL A 376 -16.56 8.64 -31.61
N GLU A 377 -15.24 8.88 -31.76
CA GLU A 377 -14.45 9.55 -30.72
C GLU A 377 -14.95 11.01 -30.48
N ASP A 378 -15.18 11.79 -31.54
CA ASP A 378 -15.69 13.15 -31.41
C ASP A 378 -17.09 13.21 -30.79
N TYR A 379 -17.98 12.29 -31.17
CA TYR A 379 -19.31 12.20 -30.56
C TYR A 379 -19.23 11.83 -29.07
N MET A 380 -18.38 10.89 -28.72
CA MET A 380 -18.16 10.47 -27.32
C MET A 380 -17.52 11.57 -26.49
N GLU A 381 -16.55 12.33 -27.04
CA GLU A 381 -16.01 13.52 -26.38
C GLU A 381 -17.07 14.61 -26.17
N GLN A 382 -17.93 14.83 -27.15
CA GLN A 382 -19.03 15.79 -27.02
C GLN A 382 -20.03 15.36 -25.94
N VAL A 383 -20.44 14.09 -25.91
CA VAL A 383 -21.31 13.53 -24.85
C VAL A 383 -20.63 13.65 -23.48
N LEU A 384 -19.33 13.38 -23.39
CA LEU A 384 -18.54 13.56 -22.17
C LEU A 384 -18.50 15.01 -21.70
N GLN A 385 -18.27 15.95 -22.63
CA GLN A 385 -18.27 17.39 -22.33
C GLN A 385 -19.65 17.88 -21.91
N GLU A 386 -20.72 17.39 -22.53
CA GLU A 386 -22.10 17.72 -22.17
C GLU A 386 -22.50 17.15 -20.82
N LEU A 387 -22.12 15.90 -20.51
CA LEU A 387 -22.30 15.29 -19.19
C LEU A 387 -21.53 16.05 -18.10
N MET A 388 -20.32 16.50 -18.39
CA MET A 388 -19.55 17.35 -17.48
C MET A 388 -20.18 18.75 -17.33
N LYS A 389 -20.71 19.35 -18.40
CA LYS A 389 -21.38 20.66 -18.39
C LYS A 389 -22.76 20.60 -17.72
N SER A 390 -23.56 19.57 -17.97
CA SER A 390 -24.88 19.39 -17.35
C SER A 390 -24.76 19.14 -15.84
N LYS A 391 -23.77 18.38 -15.41
CA LYS A 391 -23.42 18.21 -14.00
C LYS A 391 -22.92 19.49 -13.32
N ASN A 392 -22.35 20.43 -14.07
CA ASN A 392 -21.97 21.74 -13.55
C ASN A 392 -23.14 22.73 -13.52
N LYS A 393 -24.18 22.56 -14.35
CA LYS A 393 -25.34 23.42 -14.41
C LYS A 393 -26.45 23.07 -13.41
N SER A 394 -26.45 21.91 -12.80
CA SER A 394 -27.40 21.55 -11.73
C SER A 394 -27.00 22.15 -10.37
N LYS A 395 -26.63 23.44 -10.36
CA LYS A 395 -26.66 24.24 -9.14
C LYS A 395 -28.08 24.76 -9.00
N PRO A 396 -28.84 24.43 -7.96
CA PRO A 396 -29.97 25.28 -7.60
C PRO A 396 -29.37 26.57 -7.05
N ASN A 397 -29.73 27.69 -7.71
CA ASN A 397 -29.64 29.00 -7.09
C ASN A 397 -30.55 28.99 -5.86
N SER A 398 -29.95 28.98 -4.68
CA SER A 398 -30.56 29.45 -3.44
C SER A 398 -29.47 29.78 -2.44
#